data_de4c5df3b2a8346c997fc69d6c9cbdb1
#
_entry.id   de4c5df3b2a8346c997fc69d6c9cbdb1
#
_cell.length_a   1.000
_cell.length_b   1.000
_cell.length_c   1.000
_cell.angle_alpha   90.00
_cell.angle_beta   90.00
_cell.angle_gamma   90.00
#
_symmetry.space_group_name_H-M   'P 1'
#
loop_
_entity.id
_entity.type
_entity.pdbx_description
1 polymer ?
#
loop_
_entity_poly.entity_id
_entity_poly.type
_entity_poly.pdbx_seq_one_letter_code
_entity_poly.pdbx_strand_id
1 'polypeptide(L)'
;MIEAYRKNNPESQFGIAIADIDFFKKVNDTYGHNCGDFTLKELSRLFLERAAGKYTVCRWGGEEFCFFLPDLNLDQAGAVMQDVHAAVRKMPLHFADIDYAITITIGVEEYDFKSTTDVVLDRADRKLYMGKVHGRDQVVI
;
A
#
# COMPACT_ATOMS: atom_id res chain seq x y z
N MET A 1 10.91 13.43 1.50
CA MET A 1 9.62 13.70 2.15
C MET A 1 9.59 13.23 3.61
N ILE A 2 9.79 11.95 3.87
CA ILE A 2 9.78 11.39 5.24
C ILE A 2 10.85 12.04 6.12
N GLU A 3 12.06 12.17 5.64
CA GLU A 3 13.15 12.80 6.39
C GLU A 3 12.88 14.27 6.69
N ALA A 4 12.27 15.00 5.75
CA ALA A 4 11.86 16.39 5.98
C ALA A 4 10.76 16.48 7.06
N TYR A 5 9.81 15.56 7.04
CA TYR A 5 8.76 15.48 8.07
C TYR A 5 9.35 15.22 9.44
N ARG A 6 10.26 14.24 9.55
CA ARG A 6 10.94 13.91 10.82
C ARG A 6 11.70 15.11 11.39
N LYS A 7 12.43 15.83 10.52
CA LYS A 7 13.21 17.00 10.92
C LYS A 7 12.32 18.10 11.48
N ASN A 8 11.16 18.34 10.86
CA ASN A 8 10.24 19.41 11.24
C ASN A 8 9.29 18.98 12.37
N ASN A 9 9.13 17.68 12.60
CA ASN A 9 8.21 17.13 13.59
C ASN A 9 8.89 15.99 14.37
N PRO A 10 9.95 16.32 15.16
CA PRO A 10 10.80 15.29 15.76
C PRO A 10 10.11 14.38 16.78
N GLU A 11 9.00 14.85 17.36
CA GLU A 11 8.23 14.08 18.35
C GLU A 11 6.93 13.49 17.79
N SER A 12 6.63 13.75 16.52
CA SER A 12 5.41 13.24 15.90
C SER A 12 5.60 11.80 15.44
N GLN A 13 4.61 10.98 15.75
CA GLN A 13 4.58 9.61 15.24
C GLN A 13 3.99 9.59 13.82
N PHE A 14 4.33 8.58 13.06
CA PHE A 14 3.73 8.34 11.75
C PHE A 14 3.79 6.86 11.40
N GLY A 15 2.87 6.44 10.54
CA GLY A 15 2.85 5.09 9.97
C GLY A 15 3.45 5.05 8.59
N ILE A 16 3.98 3.89 8.24
CA ILE A 16 4.41 3.56 6.88
C ILE A 16 3.74 2.25 6.50
N ALA A 17 3.24 2.17 5.27
CA ALA A 17 2.70 0.94 4.73
C ALA A 17 3.27 0.68 3.36
N ILE A 18 3.53 -0.58 3.05
CA ILE A 18 3.95 -1.04 1.74
C ILE A 18 2.92 -2.05 1.26
N ALA A 19 2.38 -1.81 0.08
CA ALA A 19 1.38 -2.67 -0.53
C ALA A 19 1.88 -3.23 -1.86
N ASP A 20 1.47 -4.43 -2.17
CA ASP A 20 1.80 -5.11 -3.41
C ASP A 20 0.53 -5.76 -3.97
N ILE A 21 0.34 -5.66 -5.28
CA ILE A 21 -0.80 -6.29 -5.95
C ILE A 21 -0.57 -7.80 -6.00
N ASP A 22 -1.52 -8.54 -5.46
CA ASP A 22 -1.46 -10.00 -5.47
C ASP A 22 -1.62 -10.53 -6.91
N PHE A 23 -0.70 -11.41 -7.31
CA PHE A 23 -0.72 -12.06 -8.61
C PHE A 23 -0.75 -11.10 -9.81
N PHE A 24 -0.08 -9.96 -9.70
CA PHE A 24 -0.05 -8.96 -10.78
C PHE A 24 0.54 -9.53 -12.07
N LYS A 25 1.57 -10.36 -11.97
CA LYS A 25 2.14 -11.04 -13.14
C LYS A 25 1.08 -11.86 -13.88
N LYS A 26 0.19 -12.52 -13.13
CA LYS A 26 -0.91 -13.30 -13.71
C LYS A 26 -1.88 -12.41 -14.48
N VAL A 27 -2.14 -11.21 -13.99
CA VAL A 27 -2.98 -10.23 -14.71
C VAL A 27 -2.34 -9.89 -16.06
N ASN A 28 -1.04 -9.57 -16.07
CA ASN A 28 -0.31 -9.27 -17.30
C ASN A 28 -0.27 -10.46 -18.25
N ASP A 29 0.01 -11.65 -17.72
CA ASP A 29 0.13 -12.87 -18.55
C ASP A 29 -1.23 -13.30 -19.13
N THR A 30 -2.31 -13.09 -18.40
CA THR A 30 -3.66 -13.52 -18.81
C THR A 30 -4.33 -12.49 -19.72
N TYR A 31 -4.23 -11.21 -19.40
CA TYR A 31 -4.98 -10.13 -20.05
C TYR A 31 -4.12 -9.14 -20.81
N GLY A 32 -2.79 -9.26 -20.72
CA GLY A 32 -1.83 -8.38 -21.40
C GLY A 32 -1.37 -7.20 -20.54
N HIS A 33 -0.23 -6.62 -20.95
CA HIS A 33 0.39 -5.51 -20.23
C HIS A 33 -0.48 -4.25 -20.21
N ASN A 34 -1.31 -4.03 -21.25
CA ASN A 34 -2.22 -2.88 -21.25
C ASN A 34 -3.27 -3.00 -20.15
N CYS A 35 -3.73 -4.20 -19.84
CA CYS A 35 -4.62 -4.45 -18.70
C CYS A 35 -3.89 -4.21 -17.37
N GLY A 36 -2.64 -4.64 -17.26
CA GLY A 36 -1.81 -4.36 -16.10
C GLY A 36 -1.64 -2.85 -15.87
N ASP A 37 -1.33 -2.10 -16.91
CA ASP A 37 -1.21 -0.64 -16.84
C ASP A 37 -2.54 0.01 -16.42
N PHE A 38 -3.64 -0.44 -16.97
CA PHE A 38 -4.98 0.01 -16.59
C PHE A 38 -5.24 -0.27 -15.10
N THR A 39 -4.89 -1.46 -14.63
CA THR A 39 -5.04 -1.85 -13.22
C THR A 39 -4.27 -0.91 -12.31
N LEU A 40 -3.00 -0.62 -12.63
CA LEU A 40 -2.17 0.31 -11.87
C LEU A 40 -2.76 1.72 -11.81
N LYS A 41 -3.31 2.21 -12.91
CA LYS A 41 -3.96 3.53 -12.97
C LYS A 41 -5.21 3.57 -12.10
N GLU A 42 -6.04 2.54 -12.16
CA GLU A 42 -7.26 2.46 -11.36
C GLU A 42 -6.95 2.38 -9.87
N LEU A 43 -5.93 1.60 -9.49
CA LEU A 43 -5.45 1.55 -8.11
C LEU A 43 -4.93 2.90 -7.63
N SER A 44 -4.10 3.56 -8.44
CA SER A 44 -3.56 4.87 -8.08
C SER A 44 -4.68 5.88 -7.85
N ARG A 45 -5.69 5.87 -8.70
CA ARG A 45 -6.86 6.73 -8.55
C ARG A 45 -7.61 6.44 -7.25
N LEU A 46 -7.86 5.16 -6.95
CA LEU A 46 -8.53 4.74 -5.72
C LEU A 46 -7.75 5.19 -4.49
N PHE A 47 -6.44 4.97 -4.47
CA PHE A 47 -5.60 5.35 -3.34
C PHE A 47 -5.61 6.87 -3.10
N LEU A 48 -5.53 7.67 -4.17
CA LEU A 48 -5.59 9.13 -4.04
C LEU A 48 -6.96 9.60 -3.54
N GLU A 49 -8.03 9.01 -4.01
CA GLU A 49 -9.38 9.31 -3.54
C GLU A 49 -9.53 8.97 -2.05
N ARG A 50 -9.04 7.80 -1.63
CA ARG A 50 -9.09 7.38 -0.22
C ARG A 50 -8.20 8.24 0.66
N ALA A 51 -7.05 8.65 0.17
CA ALA A 51 -6.14 9.53 0.91
C ALA A 51 -6.77 10.88 1.20
N ALA A 52 -7.46 11.47 0.22
CA ALA A 52 -8.16 12.75 0.33
C ALA A 52 -7.30 13.84 1.00
N GLY A 53 -6.00 13.85 0.71
CA GLY A 53 -5.04 14.79 1.29
C GLY A 53 -4.59 14.49 2.72
N LYS A 54 -5.10 13.45 3.35
CA LYS A 54 -4.76 13.09 4.74
C LYS A 54 -3.46 12.32 4.85
N TYR A 55 -3.07 11.61 3.82
CA TYR A 55 -1.82 10.87 3.76
C TYR A 55 -1.30 10.85 2.33
N THR A 56 -0.03 10.47 2.18
CA THR A 56 0.64 10.46 0.88
C THR A 56 0.79 9.02 0.39
N VAL A 57 0.57 8.83 -0.91
CA VAL A 57 0.76 7.56 -1.58
C VAL A 57 1.73 7.78 -2.73
N CYS A 58 2.69 6.87 -2.89
CA CYS A 58 3.55 6.87 -4.05
C CYS A 58 3.72 5.44 -4.59
N ARG A 59 3.91 5.34 -5.90
CA ARG A 59 4.28 4.07 -6.50
C ARG A 59 5.76 3.84 -6.22
N TRP A 60 6.04 2.77 -5.46
CA TRP A 60 7.40 2.47 -5.00
C TRP A 60 8.22 1.76 -6.06
N GLY A 61 7.61 0.90 -6.85
CA GLY A 61 8.23 0.16 -7.94
C GLY A 61 7.15 -0.66 -8.64
N GLY A 62 7.38 -1.24 -9.77
CA GLY A 62 6.49 -2.12 -10.51
C GLY A 62 5.00 -2.10 -10.08
N GLU A 63 4.66 -3.01 -9.19
CA GLU A 63 3.32 -3.21 -8.63
C GLU A 63 3.23 -2.86 -7.14
N GLU A 64 4.26 -2.18 -6.59
CA GLU A 64 4.34 -1.81 -5.18
C GLU A 64 4.00 -0.35 -4.95
N PHE A 65 3.29 -0.07 -3.85
CA PHE A 65 2.91 1.27 -3.40
C PHE A 65 3.36 1.48 -1.97
N CYS A 66 3.81 2.69 -1.67
CA CYS A 66 4.20 3.09 -0.33
C CYS A 66 3.25 4.18 0.16
N PHE A 67 2.80 4.05 1.41
CA PHE A 67 1.92 5.00 2.07
C PHE A 67 2.64 5.65 3.23
N PHE A 68 2.61 6.95 3.29
CA PHE A 68 3.10 7.72 4.44
C PHE A 68 1.89 8.30 5.17
N LEU A 69 1.72 7.88 6.43
CA LEU A 69 0.53 8.13 7.24
C LEU A 69 0.92 9.02 8.44
N PRO A 70 0.90 10.36 8.29
CA PRO A 70 1.33 11.26 9.36
C PRO A 70 0.38 11.21 10.56
N ASP A 71 0.95 11.39 11.74
CA ASP A 71 0.24 11.52 13.01
C ASP A 71 -0.60 10.30 13.42
N LEU A 72 -0.29 9.13 12.89
CA LEU A 72 -0.97 7.87 13.23
C LEU A 72 -0.01 6.90 13.92
N ASN A 73 -0.51 6.23 14.95
CA ASN A 73 0.19 5.09 15.54
C ASN A 73 -0.08 3.82 14.71
N LEU A 74 0.52 2.70 15.12
CA LEU A 74 0.41 1.43 14.40
C LEU A 74 -1.06 0.98 14.24
N ASP A 75 -1.84 1.03 15.31
CA ASP A 75 -3.24 0.61 15.27
C ASP A 75 -4.08 1.49 14.36
N GLN A 76 -3.87 2.79 14.42
CA GLN A 76 -4.58 3.77 13.57
C GLN A 76 -4.18 3.60 12.09
N ALA A 77 -2.89 3.45 11.83
CA ALA A 77 -2.38 3.21 10.49
C ALA A 77 -2.92 1.88 9.94
N GLY A 78 -2.95 0.84 10.77
CA GLY A 78 -3.54 -0.44 10.42
C GLY A 78 -5.01 -0.33 10.04
N ALA A 79 -5.79 0.44 10.80
CA ALA A 79 -7.22 0.66 10.50
C ALA A 79 -7.41 1.37 9.16
N VAL A 80 -6.59 2.37 8.84
CA VAL A 80 -6.63 3.06 7.55
C VAL A 80 -6.32 2.06 6.42
N MET A 81 -5.31 1.23 6.61
CA MET A 81 -4.93 0.25 5.59
C MET A 81 -5.96 -0.87 5.44
N GLN A 82 -6.67 -1.26 6.49
CA GLN A 82 -7.78 -2.20 6.38
C GLN A 82 -8.91 -1.61 5.51
N ASP A 83 -9.20 -0.33 5.66
CA ASP A 83 -10.17 0.35 4.80
C ASP A 83 -9.73 0.35 3.34
N VAL A 84 -8.47 0.67 3.08
CA VAL A 84 -7.89 0.66 1.73
C VAL A 84 -7.96 -0.75 1.13
N HIS A 85 -7.57 -1.75 1.91
CA HIS A 85 -7.62 -3.15 1.48
C HIS A 85 -9.05 -3.58 1.09
N ALA A 86 -10.03 -3.25 1.93
CA ALA A 86 -11.43 -3.56 1.65
C ALA A 86 -11.93 -2.84 0.39
N ALA A 87 -11.52 -1.59 0.19
CA ALA A 87 -11.89 -0.82 -0.99
C ALA A 87 -11.33 -1.44 -2.28
N VAL A 88 -10.11 -1.96 -2.25
CA VAL A 88 -9.51 -2.66 -3.40
C VAL A 88 -10.29 -3.93 -3.72
N ARG A 89 -10.65 -4.71 -2.72
CA ARG A 89 -11.43 -5.94 -2.92
C ARG A 89 -12.79 -5.69 -3.57
N LYS A 90 -13.38 -4.54 -3.31
CA LYS A 90 -14.71 -4.16 -3.83
C LYS A 90 -14.65 -3.38 -5.13
N MET A 91 -13.45 -2.98 -5.57
CA MET A 91 -13.28 -2.16 -6.76
C MET A 91 -13.64 -2.96 -8.02
N PRO A 92 -14.64 -2.52 -8.79
CA PRO A 92 -14.95 -3.18 -10.04
C PRO A 92 -13.88 -2.82 -11.08
N LEU A 93 -13.34 -3.83 -11.74
CA LEU A 93 -12.38 -3.65 -12.83
C LEU A 93 -12.95 -4.24 -14.11
N HIS A 94 -12.99 -3.43 -15.16
CA HIS A 94 -13.48 -3.81 -16.47
C HIS A 94 -12.53 -3.29 -17.53
N PHE A 95 -11.98 -4.20 -18.33
CA PHE A 95 -11.05 -3.86 -19.39
C PHE A 95 -11.26 -4.77 -20.59
N ALA A 96 -11.43 -4.19 -21.79
CA ALA A 96 -11.57 -4.94 -23.05
C ALA A 96 -12.63 -6.06 -22.94
N ASP A 97 -13.81 -5.72 -22.43
CA ASP A 97 -14.95 -6.63 -22.23
C ASP A 97 -14.71 -7.75 -21.21
N ILE A 98 -13.69 -7.62 -20.37
CA ILE A 98 -13.37 -8.57 -19.31
C ILE A 98 -13.61 -7.90 -17.95
N ASP A 99 -14.38 -8.57 -17.09
CA ASP A 99 -14.54 -8.20 -15.70
C ASP A 99 -13.57 -9.04 -14.88
N TYR A 100 -12.81 -8.38 -14.00
CA TYR A 100 -11.84 -9.06 -13.15
C TYR A 100 -11.72 -8.34 -11.81
N ALA A 101 -11.08 -8.98 -10.86
CA ALA A 101 -10.83 -8.41 -9.54
C ALA A 101 -9.38 -8.66 -9.15
N ILE A 102 -8.87 -7.81 -8.27
CA ILE A 102 -7.56 -7.97 -7.66
C ILE A 102 -7.66 -7.86 -6.16
N THR A 103 -6.66 -8.36 -5.49
CA THR A 103 -6.45 -8.15 -4.06
C THR A 103 -5.06 -7.57 -3.85
N ILE A 104 -4.82 -7.01 -2.67
CA ILE A 104 -3.51 -6.51 -2.29
C ILE A 104 -3.12 -7.09 -0.94
N THR A 105 -1.82 -7.19 -0.71
CA THR A 105 -1.24 -7.52 0.59
C THR A 105 -0.48 -6.30 1.06
N ILE A 106 -0.63 -5.97 2.34
CA ILE A 106 -0.09 -4.73 2.92
C ILE A 106 0.67 -5.06 4.20
N GLY A 107 1.88 -4.52 4.32
CA GLY A 107 2.62 -4.50 5.59
C GLY A 107 2.61 -3.10 6.17
N VAL A 108 2.33 -2.97 7.46
CA VAL A 108 2.21 -1.68 8.14
C VAL A 108 3.17 -1.62 9.32
N GLU A 109 3.88 -0.51 9.45
CA GLU A 109 4.79 -0.26 10.56
C GLU A 109 4.65 1.18 11.03
N GLU A 110 5.05 1.46 12.26
CA GLU A 110 5.12 2.84 12.76
C GLU A 110 6.57 3.24 13.01
N TYR A 111 6.84 4.52 12.89
CA TYR A 111 8.15 5.07 13.21
C TYR A 111 8.29 5.15 14.73
N ASP A 112 9.35 4.54 15.27
CA ASP A 112 9.59 4.39 16.70
C ASP A 112 10.55 5.43 17.29
N PHE A 113 10.93 6.46 16.54
CA PHE A 113 11.87 7.53 16.92
C PHE A 113 13.31 7.08 17.18
N LYS A 114 13.55 5.78 17.27
CA LYS A 114 14.87 5.20 17.56
C LYS A 114 15.55 4.69 16.30
N SER A 115 14.78 4.32 15.29
CA SER A 115 15.27 3.70 14.07
C SER A 115 15.39 4.71 12.95
N THR A 116 16.19 4.39 11.94
CA THR A 116 16.24 5.14 10.70
C THR A 116 15.01 4.84 9.85
N THR A 117 14.73 5.69 8.88
CA THR A 117 13.64 5.45 7.93
C THR A 117 13.83 4.13 7.18
N ASP A 118 15.06 3.81 6.79
CA ASP A 118 15.37 2.55 6.08
C ASP A 118 15.01 1.33 6.92
N VAL A 119 15.27 1.37 8.23
CA VAL A 119 14.92 0.26 9.14
C VAL A 119 13.40 0.10 9.25
N VAL A 120 12.66 1.20 9.34
CA VAL A 120 11.19 1.15 9.43
C VAL A 120 10.59 0.64 8.12
N LEU A 121 11.11 1.08 6.98
CA LEU A 121 10.70 0.57 5.66
C LEU A 121 10.99 -0.93 5.53
N ASP A 122 12.15 -1.39 5.99
CA ASP A 122 12.49 -2.82 5.98
C ASP A 122 11.52 -3.64 6.84
N ARG A 123 11.14 -3.13 8.00
CA ARG A 123 10.14 -3.80 8.86
C ARG A 123 8.78 -3.91 8.18
N ALA A 124 8.33 -2.85 7.53
CA ALA A 124 7.08 -2.86 6.76
C ALA A 124 7.15 -3.88 5.62
N ASP A 125 8.28 -3.93 4.93
CA ASP A 125 8.51 -4.88 3.83
C ASP A 125 8.50 -6.33 4.32
N ARG A 126 9.08 -6.60 5.48
CA ARG A 126 9.03 -7.94 6.09
C ARG A 126 7.60 -8.36 6.43
N LYS A 127 6.78 -7.44 6.92
CA LYS A 127 5.36 -7.70 7.19
C LYS A 127 4.61 -7.99 5.91
N LEU A 128 4.89 -7.24 4.85
CA LEU A 128 4.34 -7.51 3.52
C LEU A 128 4.70 -8.94 3.06
N TYR A 129 5.96 -9.31 3.20
CA TYR A 129 6.43 -10.67 2.84
C TYR A 129 5.69 -11.73 3.66
N MET A 130 5.54 -11.51 4.98
CA MET A 130 4.78 -12.43 5.84
C MET A 130 3.34 -12.60 5.35
N GLY A 131 2.68 -11.52 4.96
CA GLY A 131 1.34 -11.57 4.41
C GLY A 131 1.27 -12.37 3.12
N LYS A 132 2.26 -12.20 2.24
CA LYS A 132 2.35 -12.98 1.00
C LYS A 132 2.53 -14.47 1.24
N VAL A 133 3.32 -14.84 2.24
CA VAL A 133 3.56 -16.25 2.62
C VAL A 133 2.32 -16.86 3.27
N HIS A 134 1.55 -16.07 4.01
CA HIS A 134 0.38 -16.55 4.76
C HIS A 134 -0.94 -16.37 4.03
N GLY A 135 -0.93 -16.38 2.71
CA GLY A 135 -2.15 -16.46 1.91
C GLY A 135 -2.52 -15.21 1.13
N ARG A 136 -1.73 -14.13 1.23
CA ARG A 136 -1.99 -12.87 0.52
C ARG A 136 -3.32 -12.23 0.96
N ASP A 137 -3.81 -11.22 0.27
CA ASP A 137 -5.13 -10.60 0.48
C ASP A 137 -5.37 -10.25 1.96
N GLN A 138 -4.42 -9.53 2.56
CA GLN A 138 -4.46 -9.20 3.98
C GLN A 138 -3.59 -8.00 4.32
N VAL A 139 -3.84 -7.45 5.50
CA VAL A 139 -3.01 -6.40 6.11
C VAL A 139 -2.30 -7.01 7.32
N VAL A 140 -0.98 -6.88 7.37
CA VAL A 140 -0.14 -7.32 8.49
C VAL A 140 0.35 -6.08 9.24
N ILE A 141 0.01 -5.99 10.53
CA ILE A 141 0.42 -4.88 11.39
C ILE A 141 1.36 -5.33 12.51
#